data_cb37579eb2fc5ccd6d032096c9bed872
#
_entry.id   cb37579eb2fc5ccd6d032096c9bed872
#
_cell.length_a   1.000
_cell.length_b   1.000
_cell.length_c   1.000
_cell.angle_alpha   90.00
_cell.angle_beta   90.00
_cell.angle_gamma   90.00
#
_symmetry.space_group_name_H-M   'P 1'
#
loop_
_entity.id
_entity.type
_entity.pdbx_description
1 polymer ?
#
loop_
_entity_poly.entity_id
_entity_poly.type
_entity_poly.pdbx_seq_one_letter_code
_entity_poly.pdbx_strand_id
1 'polypeptide(L)'
;MVNTNNKNITLRALEPSDIDFLFDIENDINLWKYSNRSTPYSRHLLLDYIKNSSKDIFESRQIKFAISDSKNVPLGFIDLYDFEPMHRRAAIGLVVDNSKRSMGIGSLSLELIELYAKNQLFLNQLYANIASENKSSVSLFKKHKFIQSGKTVSYTHLRAHETR
;
A
#
# COMPACT_ATOMS: atom_id res chain seq x y z
N MET A 1 -4.13 12.72 -8.01
CA MET A 1 -2.73 12.23 -8.09
C MET A 1 -1.91 12.88 -6.99
N VAL A 2 -1.15 12.10 -6.25
CA VAL A 2 -0.19 12.61 -5.26
C VAL A 2 1.19 12.50 -5.88
N ASN A 3 1.91 13.61 -6.00
CA ASN A 3 3.19 13.68 -6.68
C ASN A 3 4.23 14.38 -5.79
N THR A 4 5.49 13.97 -5.85
CA THR A 4 6.62 14.71 -5.27
C THR A 4 7.36 15.46 -6.37
N ASN A 5 7.65 16.72 -6.14
CA ASN A 5 8.27 17.64 -7.12
C ASN A 5 9.64 17.20 -7.66
N ASN A 6 10.17 16.03 -7.29
CA ASN A 6 11.55 15.68 -7.65
C ASN A 6 11.83 14.20 -7.95
N LYS A 7 10.84 13.34 -8.07
CA LYS A 7 11.06 11.91 -8.35
C LYS A 7 9.91 11.34 -9.18
N ASN A 8 10.26 10.61 -10.22
CA ASN A 8 9.42 10.14 -11.33
C ASN A 8 8.35 9.10 -10.98
N ILE A 9 7.75 9.14 -9.79
CA ILE A 9 6.61 8.27 -9.45
C ILE A 9 5.42 9.09 -8.96
N THR A 10 4.23 8.56 -9.23
CA THR A 10 2.96 9.11 -8.77
C THR A 10 2.09 8.00 -8.16
N LEU A 11 1.22 8.37 -7.22
CA LEU A 11 0.11 7.53 -6.79
C LEU A 11 -1.15 7.97 -7.54
N ARG A 12 -1.75 7.06 -8.28
CA ARG A 12 -2.97 7.31 -9.05
C ARG A 12 -4.05 6.26 -8.77
N ALA A 13 -5.28 6.57 -9.12
CA ALA A 13 -6.36 5.61 -9.09
C ALA A 13 -6.03 4.39 -9.99
N LEU A 14 -6.64 3.25 -9.66
CA LEU A 14 -6.60 2.08 -10.53
C LEU A 14 -7.41 2.34 -11.79
N GLU A 15 -6.88 1.88 -12.92
CA GLU A 15 -7.53 1.93 -14.22
C GLU A 15 -7.81 0.51 -14.74
N PRO A 16 -8.82 0.31 -15.59
CA PRO A 16 -9.07 -1.00 -16.21
C PRO A 16 -7.85 -1.59 -16.93
N SER A 17 -6.97 -0.74 -17.44
CA SER A 17 -5.70 -1.15 -18.07
C SER A 17 -4.69 -1.77 -17.11
N ASP A 18 -4.86 -1.60 -15.80
CA ASP A 18 -3.98 -2.20 -14.78
C ASP A 18 -4.33 -3.67 -14.48
N ILE A 19 -5.36 -4.23 -15.11
CA ILE A 19 -5.88 -5.56 -14.78
C ILE A 19 -4.82 -6.67 -14.88
N ASP A 20 -3.99 -6.65 -15.91
CA ASP A 20 -2.97 -7.70 -16.09
C ASP A 20 -1.91 -7.62 -14.99
N PHE A 21 -1.42 -6.42 -14.72
CA PHE A 21 -0.45 -6.19 -13.66
C PHE A 21 -1.02 -6.51 -12.26
N LEU A 22 -2.27 -6.12 -12.00
CA LEU A 22 -2.96 -6.43 -10.75
C LEU A 22 -3.16 -7.94 -10.59
N PHE A 23 -3.56 -8.64 -11.67
CA PHE A 23 -3.74 -10.08 -11.68
C PHE A 23 -2.43 -10.82 -11.36
N ASP A 24 -1.33 -10.41 -11.95
CA ASP A 24 -0.02 -11.02 -11.73
C ASP A 24 0.47 -10.81 -10.30
N ILE A 25 0.35 -9.59 -9.76
CA ILE A 25 0.74 -9.28 -8.38
C ILE A 25 -0.13 -10.02 -7.36
N GLU A 26 -1.46 -10.00 -7.54
CA GLU A 26 -2.39 -10.57 -6.57
C GLU A 26 -2.35 -12.10 -6.56
N ASN A 27 -1.93 -12.73 -7.65
CA ASN A 27 -1.82 -14.19 -7.78
C ASN A 27 -0.37 -14.72 -7.68
N ASP A 28 0.60 -13.87 -7.36
CA ASP A 28 1.98 -14.34 -7.12
C ASP A 28 2.06 -15.10 -5.79
N ILE A 29 2.20 -16.42 -5.88
CA ILE A 29 2.31 -17.33 -4.73
C ILE A 29 3.48 -16.94 -3.80
N ASN A 30 4.55 -16.38 -4.34
CA ASN A 30 5.70 -15.94 -3.53
C ASN A 30 5.35 -14.77 -2.61
N LEU A 31 4.34 -13.97 -2.96
CA LEU A 31 3.84 -12.88 -2.14
C LEU A 31 2.82 -13.36 -1.10
N TRP A 32 2.13 -14.47 -1.35
CA TRP A 32 1.09 -14.99 -0.46
C TRP A 32 1.62 -15.33 0.94
N LYS A 33 2.86 -15.76 1.05
CA LYS A 33 3.51 -16.03 2.36
C LYS A 33 3.58 -14.80 3.27
N TYR A 34 3.48 -13.59 2.70
CA TYR A 34 3.49 -12.33 3.43
C TYR A 34 2.10 -11.73 3.62
N SER A 35 1.08 -12.37 3.12
CA SER A 35 -0.32 -12.01 3.26
C SER A 35 -1.13 -13.23 3.74
N ASN A 36 -2.31 -13.01 4.29
CA ASN A 36 -3.21 -14.09 4.71
C ASN A 36 -3.99 -14.69 3.52
N ARG A 37 -3.38 -14.69 2.33
CA ARG A 37 -4.03 -15.17 1.13
C ARG A 37 -3.82 -16.67 0.95
N SER A 38 -4.89 -17.36 0.54
CA SER A 38 -4.87 -18.82 0.30
C SER A 38 -5.52 -19.22 -1.03
N THR A 39 -6.19 -18.27 -1.72
CA THR A 39 -6.92 -18.58 -2.95
C THR A 39 -6.62 -17.54 -4.03
N PRO A 40 -6.54 -17.96 -5.31
CA PRO A 40 -6.32 -17.03 -6.41
C PRO A 40 -7.56 -16.18 -6.69
N TYR A 41 -7.34 -15.01 -7.26
CA TYR A 41 -8.39 -14.17 -7.78
C TYR A 41 -8.60 -14.38 -9.29
N SER A 42 -9.86 -14.43 -9.70
CA SER A 42 -10.19 -14.37 -11.13
C SER A 42 -10.04 -12.96 -11.67
N ARG A 43 -9.79 -12.84 -12.99
CA ARG A 43 -9.77 -11.53 -13.66
C ARG A 43 -11.09 -10.79 -13.53
N HIS A 44 -12.20 -11.52 -13.58
CA HIS A 44 -13.54 -10.93 -13.40
C HIS A 44 -13.68 -10.24 -12.06
N LEU A 45 -13.28 -10.92 -10.97
CA LEU A 45 -13.34 -10.35 -9.62
C LEU A 45 -12.44 -9.10 -9.50
N LEU A 46 -11.25 -9.14 -10.09
CA LEU A 46 -10.33 -7.99 -10.06
C LEU A 46 -10.82 -6.81 -10.91
N LEU A 47 -11.49 -7.07 -12.03
CA LEU A 47 -12.14 -6.01 -12.82
C LEU A 47 -13.28 -5.35 -12.04
N ASP A 48 -14.10 -6.14 -11.34
CA ASP A 48 -15.14 -5.59 -10.49
C ASP A 48 -14.56 -4.81 -9.31
N TYR A 49 -13.45 -5.29 -8.75
CA TYR A 49 -12.70 -4.54 -7.74
C TYR A 49 -12.23 -3.18 -8.28
N ILE A 50 -11.62 -3.13 -9.47
CA ILE A 50 -11.17 -1.88 -10.11
C ILE A 50 -12.36 -0.92 -10.33
N LYS A 51 -13.48 -1.41 -10.86
CA LYS A 51 -14.70 -0.61 -11.05
C LYS A 51 -15.24 0.00 -9.75
N ASN A 52 -15.16 -0.76 -8.66
CA ASN A 52 -15.64 -0.32 -7.35
C ASN A 52 -14.57 0.46 -6.55
N SER A 53 -13.33 0.55 -7.02
CA SER A 53 -12.23 1.24 -6.33
C SER A 53 -12.40 2.77 -6.31
N SER A 54 -13.32 3.33 -7.09
CA SER A 54 -13.68 4.75 -7.10
C SER A 54 -14.60 5.16 -5.93
N LYS A 55 -15.07 4.21 -5.12
CA LYS A 55 -15.87 4.51 -3.94
C LYS A 55 -15.06 5.30 -2.93
N ASP A 56 -15.75 6.21 -2.23
CA ASP A 56 -15.14 7.00 -1.17
C ASP A 56 -14.58 6.09 -0.06
N ILE A 57 -13.41 6.45 0.47
CA ILE A 57 -12.76 5.70 1.55
C ILE A 57 -13.61 5.64 2.82
N PHE A 58 -14.48 6.64 3.07
CA PHE A 58 -15.39 6.64 4.21
C PHE A 58 -16.50 5.57 4.07
N GLU A 59 -16.85 5.21 2.83
CA GLU A 59 -17.78 4.13 2.54
C GLU A 59 -17.08 2.77 2.51
N SER A 60 -16.01 2.66 1.71
CA SER A 60 -15.32 1.40 1.43
C SER A 60 -14.34 0.96 2.51
N ARG A 61 -13.95 1.89 3.42
CA ARG A 61 -12.92 1.71 4.46
C ARG A 61 -11.54 1.34 3.93
N GLN A 62 -11.34 1.53 2.65
CA GLN A 62 -10.06 1.27 1.98
C GLN A 62 -9.91 2.10 0.71
N ILE A 63 -8.67 2.34 0.32
CA ILE A 63 -8.32 2.93 -0.97
C ILE A 63 -7.01 2.31 -1.44
N LYS A 64 -6.95 1.90 -2.71
CA LYS A 64 -5.74 1.38 -3.34
C LYS A 64 -5.30 2.29 -4.46
N PHE A 65 -4.01 2.60 -4.48
CA PHE A 65 -3.37 3.37 -5.56
C PHE A 65 -2.43 2.48 -6.36
N ALA A 66 -2.39 2.71 -7.66
CA ALA A 66 -1.29 2.26 -8.49
C ALA A 66 -0.10 3.22 -8.30
N ILE A 67 1.06 2.65 -7.99
CA ILE A 67 2.34 3.36 -8.03
C ILE A 67 2.79 3.33 -9.49
N SER A 68 2.91 4.47 -10.14
CA SER A 68 3.27 4.52 -11.56
C SER A 68 4.45 5.44 -11.82
N ASP A 69 5.17 5.17 -12.90
CA ASP A 69 6.22 6.04 -13.41
C ASP A 69 5.68 7.23 -14.21
N SER A 70 6.57 8.04 -14.77
CA SER A 70 6.23 9.21 -15.59
C SER A 70 5.48 8.87 -16.88
N LYS A 71 5.54 7.62 -17.34
CA LYS A 71 4.81 7.11 -18.51
C LYS A 71 3.50 6.43 -18.14
N ASN A 72 3.09 6.56 -16.89
CA ASN A 72 1.88 5.94 -16.33
C ASN A 72 1.91 4.40 -16.26
N VAL A 73 3.11 3.79 -16.36
CA VAL A 73 3.30 2.33 -16.22
C VAL A 73 3.27 1.96 -14.75
N PRO A 74 2.46 0.96 -14.33
CA PRO A 74 2.39 0.54 -12.95
C PRO A 74 3.69 -0.16 -12.51
N LEU A 75 4.17 0.18 -11.33
CA LEU A 75 5.38 -0.35 -10.69
C LEU A 75 5.07 -1.14 -9.42
N GLY A 76 3.85 -1.03 -8.93
CA GLY A 76 3.38 -1.63 -7.69
C GLY A 76 2.04 -1.04 -7.26
N PHE A 77 1.62 -1.41 -6.07
CA PHE A 77 0.41 -0.88 -5.44
C PHE A 77 0.70 -0.48 -4.00
N ILE A 78 0.02 0.56 -3.53
CA ILE A 78 -0.01 0.96 -2.14
C ILE A 78 -1.46 1.24 -1.74
N ASP A 79 -1.85 0.79 -0.58
CA ASP A 79 -3.23 0.95 -0.11
C ASP A 79 -3.29 1.37 1.36
N LEU A 80 -4.36 2.07 1.69
CA LEU A 80 -4.83 2.27 3.04
C LEU A 80 -6.05 1.35 3.22
N TYR A 81 -6.05 0.57 4.29
CA TYR A 81 -7.15 -0.32 4.65
C TYR A 81 -7.42 -0.25 6.15
N ASP A 82 -8.46 -0.88 6.62
CA ASP A 82 -8.93 -0.74 8.01
C ASP A 82 -9.03 0.73 8.43
N PHE A 83 -9.55 1.56 7.52
CA PHE A 83 -9.71 2.99 7.77
C PHE A 83 -10.75 3.23 8.86
N GLU A 84 -10.30 3.83 9.96
CA GLU A 84 -11.13 4.15 11.11
C GLU A 84 -11.19 5.67 11.31
N PRO A 85 -12.18 6.36 10.71
CA PRO A 85 -12.27 7.83 10.79
C PRO A 85 -12.41 8.35 12.22
N MET A 86 -13.15 7.63 13.08
CA MET A 86 -13.31 8.01 14.50
C MET A 86 -11.98 8.03 15.26
N HIS A 87 -11.09 7.10 14.94
CA HIS A 87 -9.75 7.02 15.55
C HIS A 87 -8.68 7.69 14.69
N ARG A 88 -9.05 8.23 13.54
CA ARG A 88 -8.16 8.90 12.59
C ARG A 88 -6.92 8.08 12.28
N ARG A 89 -7.11 6.79 11.99
CA ARG A 89 -6.04 5.84 11.68
C ARG A 89 -6.38 4.92 10.51
N ALA A 90 -5.35 4.39 9.88
CA ALA A 90 -5.46 3.37 8.84
C ALA A 90 -4.23 2.47 8.82
N ALA A 91 -4.38 1.27 8.28
CA ALA A 91 -3.27 0.39 7.96
C ALA A 91 -2.72 0.69 6.56
N ILE A 92 -1.42 0.45 6.36
CA ILE A 92 -0.76 0.54 5.04
C ILE A 92 -0.43 -0.84 4.54
N GLY A 93 -0.81 -1.12 3.28
CA GLY A 93 -0.31 -2.22 2.46
C GLY A 93 0.59 -1.68 1.35
N LEU A 94 1.69 -2.36 1.05
CA LEU A 94 2.63 -1.96 0.01
C LEU A 94 3.19 -3.19 -0.69
N VAL A 95 3.12 -3.19 -2.01
CA VAL A 95 3.79 -4.16 -2.86
C VAL A 95 4.42 -3.47 -4.06
N VAL A 96 5.69 -3.76 -4.31
CA VAL A 96 6.44 -3.30 -5.48
C VAL A 96 6.82 -4.51 -6.33
N ASP A 97 6.67 -4.39 -7.65
CA ASP A 97 7.09 -5.42 -8.59
C ASP A 97 8.52 -5.89 -8.30
N ASN A 98 8.73 -7.20 -8.31
CA ASN A 98 10.02 -7.81 -8.02
C ASN A 98 11.17 -7.24 -8.86
N SER A 99 10.92 -6.99 -10.15
CA SER A 99 11.91 -6.44 -11.08
C SER A 99 12.28 -4.98 -10.78
N LYS A 100 11.50 -4.29 -9.96
CA LYS A 100 11.64 -2.87 -9.61
C LYS A 100 12.04 -2.63 -8.15
N ARG A 101 12.31 -3.69 -7.41
CA ARG A 101 12.75 -3.58 -6.01
C ARG A 101 14.14 -2.97 -5.91
N SER A 102 14.47 -2.46 -4.73
CA SER A 102 15.75 -1.80 -4.41
C SER A 102 16.06 -0.52 -5.19
N MET A 103 15.08 0.01 -5.94
CA MET A 103 15.18 1.27 -6.68
C MET A 103 14.63 2.48 -5.91
N GLY A 104 14.30 2.33 -4.62
CA GLY A 104 13.74 3.39 -3.79
C GLY A 104 12.24 3.64 -3.97
N ILE A 105 11.56 2.89 -4.85
CA ILE A 105 10.13 3.06 -5.16
C ILE A 105 9.27 2.91 -3.90
N GLY A 106 9.51 1.88 -3.08
CA GLY A 106 8.76 1.68 -1.84
C GLY A 106 8.91 2.84 -0.85
N SER A 107 10.12 3.40 -0.73
CA SER A 107 10.40 4.56 0.13
C SER A 107 9.61 5.79 -0.32
N LEU A 108 9.65 6.08 -1.62
CA LEU A 108 8.91 7.20 -2.20
C LEU A 108 7.39 7.03 -2.06
N SER A 109 6.91 5.80 -2.25
CA SER A 109 5.48 5.49 -2.12
C SER A 109 4.99 5.70 -0.70
N LEU A 110 5.80 5.34 0.32
CA LEU A 110 5.49 5.62 1.72
C LEU A 110 5.43 7.12 1.99
N GLU A 111 6.41 7.91 1.52
CA GLU A 111 6.39 9.37 1.65
C GLU A 111 5.09 9.97 1.07
N LEU A 112 4.70 9.52 -0.13
CA LEU A 112 3.50 10.01 -0.81
C LEU A 112 2.21 9.64 -0.07
N ILE A 113 2.08 8.39 0.40
CA ILE A 113 0.87 7.96 1.11
C ILE A 113 0.75 8.61 2.49
N GLU A 114 1.88 8.85 3.18
CA GLU A 114 1.90 9.60 4.44
C GLU A 114 1.41 11.03 4.25
N LEU A 115 1.88 11.72 3.18
CA LEU A 115 1.40 13.05 2.83
C LEU A 115 -0.09 13.06 2.50
N TYR A 116 -0.56 12.08 1.73
CA TYR A 116 -1.97 11.93 1.40
C TYR A 116 -2.82 11.70 2.65
N ALA A 117 -2.42 10.76 3.49
CA ALA A 117 -3.12 10.42 4.73
C ALA A 117 -3.23 11.63 5.67
N LYS A 118 -2.16 12.41 5.80
CA LYS A 118 -2.13 13.60 6.63
C LYS A 118 -2.97 14.74 6.06
N ASN A 119 -2.79 15.06 4.78
CA ASN A 119 -3.31 16.31 4.19
C ASN A 119 -4.73 16.17 3.62
N GLN A 120 -5.13 14.96 3.17
CA GLN A 120 -6.44 14.72 2.58
C GLN A 120 -7.39 13.98 3.53
N LEU A 121 -6.86 13.06 4.34
CA LEU A 121 -7.69 12.25 5.26
C LEU A 121 -7.57 12.70 6.72
N PHE A 122 -6.66 13.64 7.01
CA PHE A 122 -6.40 14.16 8.36
C PHE A 122 -6.15 13.06 9.40
N LEU A 123 -5.45 11.99 8.97
CA LEU A 123 -5.12 10.88 9.86
C LEU A 123 -4.03 11.27 10.85
N ASN A 124 -4.17 10.80 12.08
CA ASN A 124 -3.18 10.96 13.14
C ASN A 124 -2.20 9.78 13.19
N GLN A 125 -2.63 8.60 12.74
CA GLN A 125 -1.84 7.40 12.88
C GLN A 125 -1.92 6.54 11.62
N LEU A 126 -0.77 6.07 11.19
CA LEU A 126 -0.63 4.99 10.22
C LEU A 126 0.07 3.80 10.89
N TYR A 127 -0.34 2.59 10.52
CA TYR A 127 0.29 1.38 11.03
C TYR A 127 0.43 0.33 9.91
N ALA A 128 1.30 -0.63 10.12
CA ALA A 128 1.49 -1.74 9.20
C ALA A 128 1.64 -3.06 9.97
N ASN A 129 0.99 -4.09 9.48
CA ASN A 129 1.13 -5.46 9.94
C ASN A 129 2.01 -6.19 8.94
N ILE A 130 3.24 -6.51 9.32
CA ILE A 130 4.24 -7.06 8.43
C ILE A 130 4.66 -8.43 8.93
N ALA A 131 4.63 -9.44 8.05
CA ALA A 131 5.15 -10.76 8.37
C ALA A 131 6.60 -10.65 8.86
N SER A 132 6.92 -11.27 9.99
CA SER A 132 8.24 -11.15 10.65
C SER A 132 9.40 -11.61 9.74
N GLU A 133 9.10 -12.47 8.78
CA GLU A 133 10.05 -12.97 7.78
C GLU A 133 10.33 -11.96 6.66
N ASN A 134 9.43 -10.99 6.45
CA ASN A 134 9.58 -9.95 5.43
C ASN A 134 10.52 -8.85 5.90
N LYS A 135 11.82 -9.20 6.02
CA LYS A 135 12.86 -8.31 6.55
C LYS A 135 13.00 -7.02 5.76
N SER A 136 12.81 -7.08 4.44
CA SER A 136 12.89 -5.91 3.57
C SER A 136 11.80 -4.89 3.89
N SER A 137 10.55 -5.32 4.05
CA SER A 137 9.45 -4.43 4.45
C SER A 137 9.65 -3.89 5.87
N VAL A 138 10.02 -4.74 6.83
CA VAL A 138 10.30 -4.29 8.20
C VAL A 138 11.38 -3.20 8.21
N SER A 139 12.48 -3.39 7.47
CA SER A 139 13.55 -2.41 7.36
C SER A 139 13.08 -1.11 6.70
N LEU A 140 12.28 -1.21 5.64
CA LEU A 140 11.72 -0.06 4.94
C LEU A 140 10.88 0.81 5.87
N PHE A 141 9.92 0.22 6.57
CA PHE A 141 9.04 0.98 7.48
C PHE A 141 9.81 1.57 8.66
N LYS A 142 10.79 0.85 9.23
CA LYS A 142 11.67 1.41 10.27
C LYS A 142 12.49 2.61 9.78
N LYS A 143 12.97 2.59 8.54
CA LYS A 143 13.65 3.73 7.92
C LYS A 143 12.75 4.96 7.84
N HIS A 144 11.44 4.76 7.65
CA HIS A 144 10.40 5.81 7.67
C HIS A 144 9.87 6.13 9.08
N LYS A 145 10.67 5.83 10.12
CA LYS A 145 10.39 6.15 11.52
C LYS A 145 9.15 5.44 12.10
N PHE A 146 8.70 4.37 11.46
CA PHE A 146 7.71 3.50 12.10
C PHE A 146 8.37 2.75 13.25
N ILE A 147 7.75 2.79 14.40
CA ILE A 147 8.20 2.07 15.60
C ILE A 147 7.45 0.76 15.77
N GLN A 148 8.14 -0.24 16.23
CA GLN A 148 7.51 -1.53 16.52
C GLN A 148 6.69 -1.41 17.79
N SER A 149 5.38 -1.60 17.69
CA SER A 149 4.44 -1.53 18.80
C SER A 149 4.04 -2.89 19.36
N GLY A 150 4.33 -3.97 18.62
CA GLY A 150 4.03 -5.32 19.03
C GLY A 150 4.63 -6.37 18.10
N LYS A 151 4.58 -7.61 18.53
CA LYS A 151 4.96 -8.78 17.75
C LYS A 151 4.04 -9.93 18.14
N THR A 152 3.39 -10.54 17.15
CA THR A 152 2.74 -11.84 17.29
C THR A 152 3.66 -12.93 16.76
N VAL A 153 3.26 -14.20 16.83
CA VAL A 153 4.08 -15.32 16.37
C VAL A 153 4.57 -15.13 14.94
N SER A 154 3.76 -14.54 14.05
CA SER A 154 4.07 -14.41 12.63
C SER A 154 4.16 -12.97 12.12
N TYR A 155 3.75 -11.96 12.89
CA TYR A 155 3.66 -10.58 12.42
C TYR A 155 4.34 -9.58 13.36
N THR A 156 4.96 -8.57 12.77
CA THR A 156 5.46 -7.37 13.45
C THR A 156 4.52 -6.22 13.20
N HIS A 157 4.03 -5.59 14.28
CA HIS A 157 3.20 -4.38 14.21
C HIS A 157 4.09 -3.15 14.27
N LEU A 158 3.99 -2.31 13.28
CA LEU A 158 4.74 -1.06 13.16
C LEU A 158 3.76 0.12 13.10
N ARG A 159 4.06 1.19 13.83
CA ARG A 159 3.28 2.43 13.83
C ARG A 159 4.17 3.60 13.42
N ALA A 160 3.62 4.53 12.63
CA ALA A 160 4.19 5.86 12.50
C ALA A 160 4.00 6.65 13.81
N HIS A 161 4.93 7.56 14.09
CA HIS A 161 4.74 8.51 15.17
C HIS A 161 3.49 9.35 14.89
N GLU A 162 2.67 9.55 15.94
CA GLU A 162 1.60 10.54 15.87
C GLU A 162 2.23 11.90 15.55
N THR A 163 1.86 12.47 14.44
CA THR A 163 2.17 13.85 14.13
C THR A 163 1.21 14.72 14.92
N ARG A 164 1.67 15.18 16.07
CA ARG A 164 1.00 16.25 16.81
C ARG A 164 1.09 17.58 16.07
#